data_f66543067d30bd63628fd2c4b7528c92
#
_entry.id   f66543067d30bd63628fd2c4b7528c92
#
_cell.length_a   1.000
_cell.length_b   1.000
_cell.length_c   1.000
_cell.angle_alpha   90.00
_cell.angle_beta   90.00
_cell.angle_gamma   90.00
#
_symmetry.space_group_name_H-M   'P 1'
#
loop_
_entity.id
_entity.type
_entity.pdbx_description
1 polymer ?
#
loop_
_entity_poly.entity_id
_entity_poly.type
_entity_poly.pdbx_seq_one_letter_code
_entity_poly.pdbx_strand_id
1 'polypeptide(L)'
;MTKTKNIYLNGLINLAQTRLGTKIVYKTDEFFAPASRILNPTPPIFKEGVFDKHGKWMDGWETRRKRGSGHDYLILKLGKPGRIKKVDIDTSFFNG
;
A
#
# COMPACT_ATOMS: atom_id res chain seq x y z
N MET A 1 11.16 10.28 12.35
CA MET A 1 10.42 9.65 12.40
C MET A 1 10.42 8.35 11.84
N THR A 2 11.09 7.71 11.69
CA THR A 2 11.17 6.45 11.20
C THR A 2 10.97 5.41 12.21
N LYS A 3 10.83 5.79 13.49
CA LYS A 3 10.65 4.87 14.50
C LYS A 3 9.44 4.06 14.35
N THR A 4 8.42 4.59 13.71
CA THR A 4 7.17 3.88 13.54
C THR A 4 7.35 2.58 12.80
N LYS A 5 8.20 2.59 11.78
CA LYS A 5 8.44 1.38 11.05
C LYS A 5 9.11 0.32 11.89
N ASN A 6 10.04 0.74 12.72
CA ASN A 6 10.74 -0.20 13.55
C ASN A 6 9.83 -0.85 14.56
N ILE A 7 8.85 -0.10 15.06
CA ILE A 7 7.88 -0.64 15.98
C ILE A 7 7.09 -1.76 15.34
N TYR A 8 6.59 -1.51 14.12
CA TYR A 8 5.79 -2.52 13.44
C TYR A 8 6.60 -3.72 13.02
N LEU A 9 7.83 -3.51 12.58
CA LEU A 9 8.62 -4.58 12.01
C LEU A 9 9.38 -5.37 13.06
N ASN A 10 9.59 -4.76 14.24
CA ASN A 10 10.22 -5.48 15.34
C ASN A 10 11.49 -6.21 14.92
N GLY A 11 12.39 -5.52 14.23
CA GLY A 11 13.64 -6.10 13.77
C GLY A 11 13.56 -6.82 12.43
N LEU A 12 12.37 -7.02 11.92
CA LEU A 12 12.19 -7.64 10.61
C LEU A 12 12.37 -6.57 9.52
N ILE A 13 12.63 -7.03 8.30
CA ILE A 13 12.77 -6.15 7.15
C ILE A 13 11.46 -6.12 6.38
N ASN A 14 11.01 -4.92 6.04
CA ASN A 14 9.81 -4.77 5.21
C ASN A 14 10.18 -5.08 3.77
N LEU A 15 9.79 -6.25 3.29
CA LEU A 15 10.07 -6.65 1.90
C LEU A 15 9.19 -5.94 0.90
N ALA A 16 8.08 -5.34 1.34
CA ALA A 16 7.12 -4.70 0.45
C ALA A 16 7.45 -3.21 0.26
N GLN A 17 8.67 -2.90 -0.13
CA GLN A 17 9.03 -1.51 -0.37
C GLN A 17 9.79 -1.37 -1.69
N THR A 18 9.50 -0.28 -2.38
CA THR A 18 10.10 0.01 -3.67
C THR A 18 11.62 0.05 -3.60
N ARG A 19 12.12 0.51 -2.46
CA ARG A 19 13.56 0.61 -2.27
C ARG A 19 14.30 -0.70 -2.46
N LEU A 20 13.66 -1.83 -2.22
CA LEU A 20 14.26 -3.15 -2.41
C LEU A 20 13.97 -3.73 -3.77
N GLY A 21 13.31 -2.97 -4.64
CA GLY A 21 12.97 -3.46 -5.97
C GLY A 21 11.61 -4.13 -6.06
N THR A 22 10.83 -4.12 -4.98
CA THR A 22 9.49 -4.66 -4.99
C THR A 22 8.59 -3.80 -5.87
N LYS A 23 7.72 -4.43 -6.63
CA LYS A 23 6.84 -3.70 -7.54
C LYS A 23 5.50 -4.41 -7.66
N ILE A 24 4.48 -3.62 -8.03
CA ILE A 24 3.17 -4.16 -8.34
C ILE A 24 3.23 -4.74 -9.75
N VAL A 25 2.88 -6.00 -9.90
CA VAL A 25 2.85 -6.61 -11.23
C VAL A 25 1.44 -6.76 -11.77
N TYR A 26 0.43 -6.70 -10.91
CA TYR A 26 -0.96 -6.72 -11.36
C TYR A 26 -1.87 -6.14 -10.29
N LYS A 27 -2.94 -5.47 -10.71
CA LYS A 27 -4.01 -5.02 -9.82
C LYS A 27 -5.30 -5.03 -10.61
N THR A 28 -6.41 -5.32 -9.94
CA THR A 28 -7.70 -5.38 -10.60
C THR A 28 -8.27 -4.00 -10.86
N ASP A 29 -7.99 -3.04 -9.99
CA ASP A 29 -8.52 -1.69 -10.12
C ASP A 29 -7.66 -0.77 -9.25
N GLU A 30 -7.45 0.46 -9.68
CA GLU A 30 -6.79 1.47 -8.88
C GLU A 30 -7.36 2.85 -9.22
N PHE A 31 -8.67 2.87 -9.46
CA PHE A 31 -9.32 4.08 -9.96
C PHE A 31 -9.11 5.29 -9.04
N PHE A 32 -9.24 5.13 -7.74
CA PHE A 32 -9.13 6.24 -6.80
C PHE A 32 -7.73 6.45 -6.23
N ALA A 33 -6.90 5.44 -6.20
CA ALA A 33 -5.51 5.61 -5.78
C ALA A 33 -4.66 4.45 -6.27
N PRO A 34 -3.48 4.75 -6.83
CA PRO A 34 -2.65 3.72 -7.44
C PRO A 34 -2.09 2.73 -6.41
N ALA A 35 -2.03 1.47 -6.80
CA ALA A 35 -1.58 0.41 -5.93
C ALA A 35 -0.14 0.60 -5.48
N SER A 36 0.70 1.23 -6.31
CA SER A 36 2.11 1.40 -5.98
C SER A 36 2.35 2.20 -4.70
N ARG A 37 1.37 2.97 -4.26
CA ARG A 37 1.53 3.76 -3.03
C ARG A 37 1.69 2.89 -1.78
N ILE A 38 1.22 1.64 -1.80
CA ILE A 38 1.39 0.77 -0.65
C ILE A 38 2.84 0.35 -0.45
N LEU A 39 3.70 0.57 -1.44
CA LEU A 39 5.11 0.19 -1.35
C LEU A 39 5.99 1.29 -0.79
N ASN A 40 5.39 2.39 -0.36
CA ASN A 40 6.11 3.47 0.29
C ASN A 40 6.45 3.03 1.72
N PRO A 41 7.72 3.03 2.11
CA PRO A 41 8.10 2.52 3.43
C PRO A 41 7.81 3.45 4.60
N THR A 42 7.38 4.68 4.33
CA THR A 42 7.09 5.62 5.40
C THR A 42 5.71 5.36 5.99
N PRO A 43 5.45 5.83 7.22
CA PRO A 43 4.10 5.72 7.77
C PRO A 43 3.10 6.45 6.89
N PRO A 44 1.85 6.00 6.87
CA PRO A 44 0.84 6.63 6.02
C PRO A 44 0.57 8.06 6.47
N ILE A 45 0.27 8.92 5.50
CA ILE A 45 -0.04 10.33 5.76
C ILE A 45 -1.33 10.71 5.06
N PHE A 46 -1.88 11.84 5.44
CA PHE A 46 -3.05 12.41 4.80
C PHE A 46 -2.74 13.85 4.40
N LYS A 47 -3.14 14.21 3.18
CA LYS A 47 -2.92 15.56 2.67
C LYS A 47 -4.27 16.23 2.45
N GLU A 48 -4.63 17.10 3.37
CA GLU A 48 -5.91 17.78 3.32
C GLU A 48 -5.99 18.67 2.07
N GLY A 49 -7.10 18.58 1.34
CA GLY A 49 -7.33 19.45 0.20
C GLY A 49 -6.49 19.16 -1.02
N VAL A 50 -5.73 18.08 -1.04
CA VAL A 50 -4.90 17.73 -2.19
C VAL A 50 -5.65 16.74 -3.07
N PHE A 51 -5.62 17.02 -4.38
CA PHE A 51 -6.27 16.17 -5.37
C PHE A 51 -5.27 15.86 -6.47
N ASP A 52 -5.42 14.70 -7.11
CA ASP A 52 -4.63 14.34 -8.27
C ASP A 52 -5.59 13.88 -9.37
N LYS A 53 -5.07 13.25 -10.41
CA LYS A 53 -5.93 12.82 -11.52
C LYS A 53 -6.92 11.74 -11.13
N HIS A 54 -6.73 11.12 -9.97
CA HIS A 54 -7.63 10.09 -9.47
C HIS A 54 -8.72 10.67 -8.55
N GLY A 55 -8.59 11.93 -8.14
CA GLY A 55 -9.51 12.57 -7.20
C GLY A 55 -8.78 12.97 -5.93
N LYS A 56 -9.47 12.82 -4.79
CA LYS A 56 -8.88 13.13 -3.49
C LYS A 56 -7.65 12.28 -3.26
N TRP A 57 -6.54 12.92 -2.88
CA TRP A 57 -5.29 12.18 -2.68
C TRP A 57 -5.36 11.28 -1.46
N MET A 58 -5.01 10.01 -1.64
CA MET A 58 -4.95 9.03 -0.56
C MET A 58 -3.60 8.32 -0.59
N ASP A 59 -3.05 8.03 0.58
CA ASP A 59 -1.77 7.37 0.70
C ASP A 59 -1.99 5.86 0.79
N GLY A 60 -2.22 5.25 -0.35
CA GLY A 60 -2.44 3.82 -0.41
C GLY A 60 -3.17 3.45 -1.69
N TRP A 61 -3.68 2.25 -1.70
CA TRP A 61 -4.39 1.70 -2.84
C TRP A 61 -5.89 1.81 -2.60
N GLU A 62 -6.61 2.41 -3.55
CA GLU A 62 -8.05 2.53 -3.40
C GLU A 62 -8.75 2.18 -4.71
N THR A 63 -9.67 1.23 -4.64
CA THR A 63 -10.43 0.74 -5.76
C THR A 63 -11.83 1.37 -5.78
N ARG A 64 -12.52 1.23 -6.89
CA ARG A 64 -13.94 1.57 -6.94
C ARG A 64 -14.70 0.56 -6.08
N ARG A 65 -15.86 0.99 -5.58
CA ARG A 65 -16.71 0.07 -4.85
C ARG A 65 -17.15 -1.07 -5.76
N LYS A 66 -17.00 -2.30 -5.30
CA LYS A 66 -17.45 -3.45 -6.05
C LYS A 66 -18.85 -3.84 -5.56
N ARG A 67 -19.81 -3.69 -6.43
CA ARG A 67 -21.20 -3.96 -6.05
C ARG A 67 -21.67 -5.35 -6.43
N GLY A 68 -20.94 -6.04 -7.29
CA GLY A 68 -21.28 -7.39 -7.69
C GLY A 68 -20.48 -8.41 -6.90
N SER A 69 -20.50 -9.65 -7.35
CA SER A 69 -19.72 -10.69 -6.74
C SER A 69 -18.24 -10.52 -7.08
N GLY A 70 -17.39 -11.21 -6.33
CA GLY A 70 -15.97 -11.14 -6.55
C GLY A 70 -15.29 -10.19 -5.58
N HIS A 71 -14.03 -9.92 -5.84
CA HIS A 71 -13.22 -9.08 -4.94
C HIS A 71 -12.10 -8.43 -5.75
N ASP A 72 -11.50 -7.39 -5.17
CA ASP A 72 -10.33 -6.77 -5.77
C ASP A 72 -9.08 -7.37 -5.15
N TYR A 73 -8.02 -7.44 -5.95
CA TYR A 73 -6.76 -7.96 -5.47
C TYR A 73 -5.60 -7.34 -6.25
N LEU A 74 -4.42 -7.45 -5.71
CA LEU A 74 -3.20 -7.08 -6.41
C LEU A 74 -2.14 -8.14 -6.19
N ILE A 75 -1.17 -8.15 -7.07
CA ILE A 75 -0.03 -9.06 -6.97
C ILE A 75 1.22 -8.21 -7.00
N LEU A 76 2.08 -8.41 -6.03
CA LEU A 76 3.36 -7.74 -6.04
C LEU A 76 4.48 -8.77 -6.15
N LYS A 77 5.58 -8.33 -6.74
CA LYS A 77 6.77 -9.15 -6.85
C LYS A 77 7.82 -8.57 -5.94
N LEU A 78 8.25 -9.36 -4.97
CA LEU A 78 9.29 -8.92 -4.04
C LEU A 78 10.62 -8.74 -4.79
N GLY A 79 11.30 -7.66 -4.49
CA GLY A 79 12.58 -7.38 -5.12
C GLY A 79 13.73 -8.19 -4.54
N LYS A 80 13.57 -8.71 -3.34
CA LYS A 80 14.56 -9.52 -2.68
C LYS A 80 13.91 -10.80 -2.15
N PRO A 81 14.62 -11.92 -2.16
CA PRO A 81 14.09 -13.13 -1.56
C PRO A 81 14.05 -12.99 -0.04
N GLY A 82 13.13 -13.68 0.57
CA GLY A 82 13.02 -13.63 2.02
C GLY A 82 11.95 -14.55 2.52
N ARG A 83 11.93 -14.76 3.83
CA ARG A 83 10.91 -15.57 4.47
C ARG A 83 9.91 -14.62 5.11
N ILE A 84 8.66 -14.72 4.71
CA ILE A 84 7.60 -13.87 5.23
C ILE A 84 7.21 -14.38 6.61
N LYS A 85 7.35 -13.53 7.61
CA LYS A 85 7.00 -13.89 8.99
C LYS A 85 5.79 -13.11 9.49
N LYS A 86 5.47 -11.99 8.85
CA LYS A 86 4.38 -11.14 9.29
C LYS A 86 3.85 -10.34 8.12
N VAL A 87 2.55 -10.14 8.09
CA VAL A 87 1.90 -9.25 7.11
C VAL A 87 1.14 -8.21 7.90
N ASP A 88 1.39 -6.93 7.58
CA ASP A 88 0.71 -5.82 8.23
C ASP A 88 -0.09 -5.08 7.17
N ILE A 89 -1.42 -5.04 7.34
CA ILE A 89 -2.30 -4.33 6.43
C ILE A 89 -2.79 -3.08 7.12
N ASP A 90 -2.33 -1.93 6.63
CA ASP A 90 -2.60 -0.64 7.24
C ASP A 90 -3.67 0.08 6.44
N THR A 91 -4.79 0.36 7.06
CA THR A 91 -5.90 1.07 6.42
C THR A 91 -6.09 2.48 6.97
N SER A 92 -5.04 3.07 7.51
CA SER A 92 -5.09 4.42 8.05
C SER A 92 -5.63 5.41 7.03
N PHE A 93 -6.50 6.30 7.49
CA PHE A 93 -7.14 7.35 6.69
C PHE A 93 -8.16 6.86 5.66
N PHE A 94 -8.40 5.56 5.57
CA PHE A 94 -9.46 5.05 4.72
C PHE A 94 -10.69 4.81 5.60
N ASN A 95 -11.80 5.44 5.24
CA ASN A 95 -13.05 5.34 5.98
C ASN A 95 -14.09 4.63 5.16
N GLY A 96 -14.70 3.66 5.71
CA GLY A 96 -15.73 2.95 5.02
C GLY A 96 -15.29 1.64 4.51
#